data_81b90fd74832271d76fe7f6eb9c2851f
#
_entry.id   81b90fd74832271d76fe7f6eb9c2851f
#
_cell.length_a   1.000
_cell.length_b   1.000
_cell.length_c   1.000
_cell.angle_alpha   90.00
_cell.angle_beta   90.00
_cell.angle_gamma   90.00
#
_symmetry.space_group_name_H-M   'P 1'
#
loop_
_entity.id
_entity.type
_entity.pdbx_description
1 polymer ?
#
loop_
_entity_poly.entity_id
_entity_poly.type
_entity_poly.pdbx_seq_one_letter_code
_entity_poly.pdbx_strand_id
1 'polypeptide(L)'
;MLGLISGPIAGAILFLQDDNQQLIFVEGPSVSIVTEKIDFELKEEIVIKIINSGTVPLTFNDASYGLRITGLDGVLYYTPMAAQVVSELEPKDEITFVWDQQKLDGSYSLEGRYKITTEGFDPENNKVKKSVVINVLK
;
A
#
# COMPACT_ATOMS: atom_id res chain seq x y z
N MET A 1 8.32 4.17 22.52
CA MET A 1 7.85 3.98 22.13
C MET A 1 7.52 3.92 21.65
N LEU A 2 7.31 4.56 21.37
CA LEU A 2 6.90 4.53 20.80
C LEU A 2 6.63 5.05 20.59
N GLY A 3 6.64 5.55 20.25
CA GLY A 3 6.48 5.98 19.94
C GLY A 3 5.95 6.53 19.70
N LEU A 4 6.07 7.26 19.66
CA LEU A 4 5.72 7.62 19.34
C LEU A 4 5.16 8.04 19.23
N ILE A 5 5.24 8.28 19.23
CA ILE A 5 4.63 8.48 18.93
C ILE A 5 3.93 8.80 19.09
N SER A 6 4.07 8.88 19.15
CA SER A 6 3.00 9.57 19.16
C SER A 6 1.62 9.10 18.70
N GLY A 7 0.49 9.65 18.99
CA GLY A 7 -0.86 9.24 18.68
C GLY A 7 -1.15 8.72 17.28
N PRO A 8 -0.60 9.29 16.21
CA PRO A 8 -0.85 8.79 14.87
C PRO A 8 -0.46 7.33 14.67
N ILE A 9 0.62 6.93 15.32
CA ILE A 9 1.07 5.56 15.20
C ILE A 9 0.09 4.61 15.89
N ALA A 10 -0.43 5.00 17.03
CA ALA A 10 -1.42 4.17 17.72
C ALA A 10 -2.69 4.02 16.86
N GLY A 11 -3.11 5.08 16.19
CA GLY A 11 -4.27 4.99 15.31
C GLY A 11 -4.04 4.03 14.16
N ALA A 12 -2.85 4.06 13.57
CA ALA A 12 -2.52 3.15 12.49
C ALA A 12 -2.54 1.70 12.97
N ILE A 13 -2.05 1.45 14.18
CA ILE A 13 -2.05 0.09 14.73
C ILE A 13 -3.47 -0.40 14.93
N LEU A 14 -4.35 0.46 15.44
CA LEU A 14 -5.74 0.07 15.67
C LEU A 14 -6.47 -0.26 14.38
N PHE A 15 -5.99 0.26 13.27
CA PHE A 15 -6.55 -0.02 11.97
C PHE A 15 -6.37 -1.49 11.57
N LEU A 16 -5.40 -2.17 12.15
CA LEU A 16 -5.01 -3.52 11.75
C LEU A 16 -5.58 -4.54 12.71
N GLN A 17 -6.69 -5.13 12.32
CA GLN A 17 -7.32 -6.19 13.09
C GLN A 17 -7.04 -7.56 12.51
N ASP A 18 -6.45 -7.59 11.33
CA ASP A 18 -6.29 -8.83 10.59
C ASP A 18 -4.83 -9.24 10.56
N ASP A 19 -4.56 -10.50 10.85
CA ASP A 19 -3.20 -11.03 10.91
C ASP A 19 -2.45 -10.91 9.59
N ASN A 20 -3.17 -10.94 8.46
CA ASN A 20 -2.53 -10.90 7.15
C ASN A 20 -2.01 -9.53 6.77
N GLN A 21 -2.41 -8.47 7.51
CA GLN A 21 -2.02 -7.11 7.19
C GLN A 21 -1.45 -6.39 8.40
N GLN A 22 -0.74 -7.11 9.22
CA GLN A 22 -0.19 -6.53 10.44
C GLN A 22 0.90 -5.51 10.11
N LEU A 23 0.80 -4.33 10.73
CA LEU A 23 1.81 -3.29 10.58
C LEU A 23 2.89 -3.53 11.63
N ILE A 24 4.12 -3.73 11.17
CA ILE A 24 5.26 -3.97 12.04
C ILE A 24 6.38 -3.01 11.62
N PHE A 25 6.89 -2.23 12.57
CA PHE A 25 8.03 -1.36 12.32
C PHE A 25 9.31 -2.14 12.61
N VAL A 26 10.27 -2.03 11.69
CA VAL A 26 11.51 -2.79 11.77
C VAL A 26 12.71 -1.88 11.54
N GLU A 27 13.88 -2.34 11.94
CA GLU A 27 15.14 -1.68 11.66
C GLU A 27 15.50 -1.91 10.19
N GLY A 28 16.00 -0.87 9.53
CA GLY A 28 16.41 -0.96 8.14
C GLY A 28 15.29 -0.63 7.17
N PRO A 29 15.48 -0.96 5.88
CA PRO A 29 14.46 -0.64 4.86
C PRO A 29 13.22 -1.52 5.01
N SER A 30 12.04 -0.90 4.97
CA SER A 30 10.79 -1.64 5.05
C SER A 30 9.65 -0.76 4.57
N VAL A 31 8.73 -1.35 3.82
CA VAL A 31 7.50 -0.69 3.41
C VAL A 31 6.33 -1.59 3.76
N SER A 32 5.22 -1.00 4.17
CA SER A 32 4.02 -1.75 4.53
C SER A 32 2.83 -1.21 3.76
N ILE A 33 1.88 -2.10 3.50
CA ILE A 33 0.61 -1.75 2.88
C ILE A 33 -0.49 -2.09 3.87
N VAL A 34 -1.37 -1.13 4.15
CA VAL A 34 -2.43 -1.30 5.12
C VAL A 34 -3.76 -0.98 4.48
N THR A 35 -4.73 -1.87 4.62
CA THR A 35 -6.11 -1.63 4.25
C THR A 35 -6.98 -1.82 5.48
N GLU A 36 -8.18 -1.26 5.47
CA GLU A 36 -9.07 -1.32 6.62
C GLU A 36 -9.52 -2.75 6.92
N LYS A 37 -9.63 -3.57 5.87
CA LYS A 37 -10.06 -4.96 5.98
C LYS A 37 -9.48 -5.74 4.81
N ILE A 38 -9.78 -7.03 4.74
CA ILE A 38 -9.31 -7.88 3.65
C ILE A 38 -10.44 -8.13 2.65
N ASP A 39 -11.68 -8.22 3.13
CA ASP A 39 -12.84 -8.52 2.29
C ASP A 39 -13.59 -7.23 1.99
N PHE A 40 -13.81 -6.97 0.71
CA PHE A 40 -14.52 -5.79 0.24
C PHE A 40 -15.66 -6.24 -0.66
N GLU A 41 -16.72 -5.43 -0.70
CA GLU A 41 -17.82 -5.67 -1.62
C GLU A 41 -17.50 -5.07 -2.99
N LEU A 42 -18.17 -5.56 -4.01
CA LEU A 42 -18.05 -5.00 -5.35
C LEU A 42 -18.36 -3.51 -5.31
N LYS A 43 -17.52 -2.73 -5.99
CA LYS A 43 -17.65 -1.27 -6.13
C LYS A 43 -17.41 -0.49 -4.85
N GLU A 44 -17.08 -1.15 -3.75
CA GLU A 44 -16.73 -0.46 -2.52
C GLU A 44 -15.36 0.23 -2.70
N GLU A 45 -15.23 1.44 -2.17
CA GLU A 45 -13.95 2.13 -2.18
C GLU A 45 -12.98 1.43 -1.24
N ILE A 46 -11.75 1.26 -1.71
CA ILE A 46 -10.70 0.59 -0.95
C ILE A 46 -9.63 1.62 -0.65
N VAL A 47 -9.49 1.97 0.63
CA VAL A 47 -8.48 2.91 1.08
C VAL A 47 -7.19 2.12 1.32
N ILE A 48 -6.11 2.54 0.67
CA ILE A 48 -4.82 1.84 0.71
C ILE A 48 -3.80 2.81 1.27
N LYS A 49 -3.15 2.43 2.36
CA LYS A 49 -2.07 3.23 2.94
C LYS A 49 -0.74 2.54 2.69
N ILE A 50 0.22 3.30 2.20
CA ILE A 50 1.60 2.86 2.05
C ILE A 50 2.39 3.56 3.13
N ILE A 51 3.06 2.80 3.98
CA ILE A 51 3.74 3.31 5.16
C ILE A 51 5.20 2.91 5.11
N ASN A 52 6.08 3.88 5.36
CA ASN A 52 7.49 3.55 5.56
C ASN A 52 7.62 2.96 6.97
N SER A 53 7.71 1.64 7.04
CA SER A 53 7.77 0.92 8.31
C SER A 53 9.20 0.59 8.74
N GLY A 54 10.18 1.22 8.08
CA GLY A 54 11.59 1.04 8.41
C GLY A 54 12.18 2.26 9.08
N THR A 55 13.50 2.31 9.06
CA THR A 55 14.26 3.41 9.69
C THR A 55 15.07 4.20 8.69
N VAL A 56 14.93 3.92 7.39
CA VAL A 56 15.60 4.67 6.35
C VAL A 56 14.55 5.22 5.37
N PRO A 57 14.83 6.35 4.70
CA PRO A 57 13.88 6.89 3.74
C PRO A 57 13.74 5.99 2.53
N LEU A 58 12.58 6.03 1.88
CA LEU A 58 12.31 5.29 0.66
C LEU A 58 12.07 6.28 -0.48
N THR A 59 12.56 5.91 -1.66
CA THR A 59 12.41 6.72 -2.87
C THR A 59 11.62 5.93 -3.90
N PHE A 60 10.73 6.61 -4.59
CA PHE A 60 9.87 6.01 -5.61
C PHE A 60 10.05 6.77 -6.92
N ASN A 61 9.89 6.07 -8.04
CA ASN A 61 10.14 6.66 -9.36
C ASN A 61 9.13 7.74 -9.73
N ASP A 62 7.92 7.67 -9.19
CA ASP A 62 6.91 8.68 -9.46
C ASP A 62 5.93 8.78 -8.28
N ALA A 63 4.95 9.66 -8.43
CA ALA A 63 4.02 9.95 -7.33
C ALA A 63 2.95 8.87 -7.13
N SER A 64 3.01 7.76 -7.85
CA SER A 64 2.16 6.60 -7.55
C SER A 64 2.73 5.75 -6.41
N TYR A 65 3.95 6.05 -5.98
CA TYR A 65 4.65 5.29 -4.94
C TYR A 65 4.72 3.81 -5.26
N GLY A 66 4.84 3.49 -6.55
CA GLY A 66 4.95 2.12 -7.02
C GLY A 66 3.71 1.28 -6.83
N LEU A 67 2.58 1.91 -6.53
CA LEU A 67 1.33 1.18 -6.25
C LEU A 67 0.79 0.53 -7.51
N ARG A 68 0.51 -0.76 -7.42
CA ARG A 68 -0.13 -1.51 -8.51
C ARG A 68 -1.10 -2.50 -7.93
N ILE A 69 -2.23 -2.66 -8.61
CA ILE A 69 -3.22 -3.66 -8.25
C ILE A 69 -3.32 -4.63 -9.41
N THR A 70 -3.04 -5.90 -9.12
CA THR A 70 -3.00 -6.94 -10.13
C THR A 70 -3.88 -8.11 -9.70
N GLY A 71 -4.19 -8.99 -10.66
CA GLY A 71 -4.68 -10.31 -10.31
C GLY A 71 -3.56 -11.14 -9.73
N LEU A 72 -3.88 -12.32 -9.23
CA LEU A 72 -2.85 -13.23 -8.72
C LEU A 72 -1.94 -13.73 -9.84
N ASP A 73 -2.41 -13.66 -11.08
CA ASP A 73 -1.65 -14.03 -12.27
C ASP A 73 -0.70 -12.92 -12.73
N GLY A 74 -0.71 -11.76 -12.05
CA GLY A 74 0.18 -10.66 -12.40
C GLY A 74 -0.38 -9.68 -13.42
N VAL A 75 -1.60 -9.91 -13.92
CA VAL A 75 -2.21 -8.98 -14.87
C VAL A 75 -2.53 -7.66 -14.17
N LEU A 76 -2.05 -6.55 -14.72
CA LEU A 76 -2.26 -5.23 -14.13
C LEU A 76 -3.68 -4.76 -14.39
N TYR A 77 -4.39 -4.42 -13.31
CA TYR A 77 -5.72 -3.84 -13.41
C TYR A 77 -5.72 -2.35 -13.14
N TYR A 78 -4.85 -1.88 -12.24
CA TYR A 78 -4.89 -0.48 -11.85
C TYR A 78 -3.55 -0.01 -11.29
N THR A 79 -3.20 1.21 -11.64
CA THR A 79 -2.15 1.98 -10.95
C THR A 79 -2.62 3.44 -10.95
N PRO A 80 -2.35 4.21 -9.90
CA PRO A 80 -2.79 5.60 -9.88
C PRO A 80 -2.15 6.40 -11.00
N MET A 81 -2.93 7.29 -11.61
CA MET A 81 -2.36 8.30 -12.47
C MET A 81 -1.60 9.28 -11.59
N ALA A 82 -0.33 9.48 -11.88
CA ALA A 82 0.51 10.25 -10.99
C ALA A 82 1.54 11.06 -11.77
N ALA A 83 1.98 12.15 -11.16
CA ALA A 83 3.01 12.97 -11.75
C ALA A 83 4.33 12.20 -11.83
N GLN A 84 5.10 12.45 -12.89
CA GLN A 84 6.38 11.81 -13.13
C GLN A 84 7.47 12.53 -12.33
N VAL A 85 7.31 12.52 -11.01
CA VAL A 85 8.27 13.15 -10.10
C VAL A 85 8.75 12.12 -9.09
N VAL A 86 10.06 12.09 -8.87
CA VAL A 86 10.62 11.22 -7.85
C VAL A 86 10.01 11.64 -6.51
N SER A 87 9.51 10.67 -5.78
CA SER A 87 8.80 10.90 -4.52
C SER A 87 9.52 10.19 -3.40
N GLU A 88 9.48 10.79 -2.21
CA GLU A 88 10.12 10.21 -1.03
C GLU A 88 9.12 9.97 0.07
N LEU A 89 9.40 8.97 0.90
CA LEU A 89 8.60 8.67 2.08
C LEU A 89 9.56 8.44 3.24
N GLU A 90 9.54 9.36 4.19
CA GLU A 90 10.41 9.28 5.36
C GLU A 90 9.92 8.20 6.33
N PRO A 91 10.78 7.72 7.23
CA PRO A 91 10.35 6.72 8.22
C PRO A 91 9.10 7.19 8.97
N LYS A 92 8.15 6.29 9.10
CA LYS A 92 6.86 6.49 9.76
C LYS A 92 5.87 7.34 8.98
N ASP A 93 6.28 7.94 7.88
CA ASP A 93 5.35 8.67 7.02
C ASP A 93 4.51 7.70 6.21
N GLU A 94 3.34 8.19 5.80
CA GLU A 94 2.43 7.38 5.00
C GLU A 94 1.83 8.20 3.89
N ILE A 95 1.40 7.52 2.83
CA ILE A 95 0.62 8.10 1.74
C ILE A 95 -0.62 7.25 1.56
N THR A 96 -1.74 7.89 1.27
CA THR A 96 -3.03 7.21 1.14
C THR A 96 -3.53 7.31 -0.28
N PHE A 97 -3.97 6.18 -0.82
CA PHE A 97 -4.65 6.11 -2.10
C PHE A 97 -6.03 5.49 -1.90
N VAL A 98 -6.96 5.85 -2.78
CA VAL A 98 -8.30 5.27 -2.76
C VAL A 98 -8.54 4.65 -4.13
N TRP A 99 -8.86 3.35 -4.14
CA TRP A 99 -9.20 2.66 -5.38
C TRP A 99 -10.70 2.40 -5.39
N ASP A 100 -11.39 2.89 -6.42
CA ASP A 100 -12.83 2.74 -6.55
C ASP A 100 -13.21 1.44 -7.27
N GLN A 101 -12.25 0.54 -7.45
CA GLN A 101 -12.40 -0.72 -8.16
C GLN A 101 -12.59 -0.59 -9.65
N GLN A 102 -12.33 0.58 -10.21
CA GLN A 102 -12.29 0.71 -11.67
C GLN A 102 -10.91 0.33 -12.18
N LYS A 103 -10.91 -0.46 -13.25
CA LYS A 103 -9.68 -0.81 -13.94
C LYS A 103 -9.23 0.35 -14.82
N LEU A 104 -8.04 0.21 -15.42
CA LEU A 104 -7.49 1.25 -16.28
C LEU A 104 -8.38 1.55 -17.48
N ASP A 105 -9.18 0.58 -17.94
CA ASP A 105 -10.09 0.77 -19.06
C ASP A 105 -11.44 1.38 -18.63
N GLY A 106 -11.59 1.70 -17.34
CA GLY A 106 -12.80 2.31 -16.81
C GLY A 106 -13.89 1.33 -16.39
N SER A 107 -13.73 0.05 -16.68
CA SER A 107 -14.71 -0.94 -16.24
C SER A 107 -14.44 -1.32 -14.79
N TYR A 108 -15.48 -1.79 -14.09
CA TYR A 108 -15.31 -2.23 -12.70
C TYR A 108 -14.70 -3.62 -12.63
N SER A 109 -13.93 -3.83 -11.57
CA SER A 109 -13.35 -5.14 -11.29
C SER A 109 -14.43 -6.14 -10.95
N LEU A 110 -14.20 -7.38 -11.32
CA LEU A 110 -15.09 -8.49 -10.96
C LEU A 110 -14.73 -9.01 -9.58
N GLU A 111 -15.60 -9.81 -9.00
CA GLU A 111 -15.27 -10.51 -7.75
C GLU A 111 -14.02 -11.37 -7.97
N GLY A 112 -13.24 -11.51 -6.93
CA GLY A 112 -12.00 -12.28 -7.00
C GLY A 112 -10.98 -11.80 -6.01
N ARG A 113 -9.76 -12.31 -6.17
CA ARG A 113 -8.63 -11.95 -5.32
C ARG A 113 -7.69 -11.04 -6.09
N TYR A 114 -7.26 -9.99 -5.41
CA TYR A 114 -6.40 -8.98 -6.02
C TYR A 114 -5.18 -8.77 -5.15
N LYS A 115 -4.06 -8.52 -5.80
CA LYS A 115 -2.80 -8.27 -5.11
C LYS A 115 -2.47 -6.78 -5.22
N ILE A 116 -2.21 -6.16 -4.08
CA ILE A 116 -1.78 -4.77 -4.00
C ILE A 116 -0.29 -4.79 -3.73
N THR A 117 0.49 -4.13 -4.58
CA THR A 117 1.94 -4.13 -4.47
C THR A 117 2.45 -2.70 -4.45
N THR A 118 3.47 -2.44 -3.66
CA THR A 118 4.25 -1.20 -3.73
C THR A 118 5.71 -1.56 -3.82
N GLU A 119 6.48 -0.74 -4.54
CA GLU A 119 7.89 -0.99 -4.77
C GLU A 119 8.64 0.32 -4.83
N GLY A 120 9.66 0.45 -4.00
CA GLY A 120 10.53 1.62 -3.99
C GLY A 120 11.96 1.21 -3.79
N PHE A 121 12.80 2.16 -3.40
CA PHE A 121 14.25 1.93 -3.25
C PHE A 121 14.74 2.56 -1.95
N ASP A 122 15.69 1.89 -1.32
CA ASP A 122 16.35 2.42 -0.13
C ASP A 122 17.49 3.38 -0.56
N PRO A 123 18.18 4.02 0.40
CA PRO A 123 19.26 4.95 0.04
C PRO A 123 20.43 4.31 -0.71
N GLU A 124 20.57 2.99 -0.62
CA GLU A 124 21.62 2.27 -1.34
C GLU A 124 21.13 1.73 -2.68
N ASN A 125 19.93 2.18 -3.08
CA ASN A 125 19.30 1.81 -4.35
C ASN A 125 18.91 0.33 -4.43
N ASN A 126 18.68 -0.29 -3.28
CA ASN A 126 18.13 -1.64 -3.23
C ASN A 126 16.61 -1.57 -3.26
N LYS A 127 15.99 -2.50 -4.00
CA LYS A 127 14.55 -2.54 -4.12
C LYS A 127 13.90 -2.95 -2.81
N VAL A 128 12.85 -2.22 -2.42
CA VAL A 128 12.06 -2.51 -1.23
C VAL A 128 10.62 -2.69 -1.71
N LYS A 129 10.06 -3.87 -1.49
CA LYS A 129 8.78 -4.23 -2.08
C LYS A 129 7.88 -4.91 -1.06
N LYS A 130 6.58 -4.70 -1.18
CA LYS A 130 5.58 -5.35 -0.34
C LYS A 130 4.35 -5.64 -1.16
N SER A 131 3.70 -6.76 -0.86
CA SER A 131 2.42 -7.12 -1.48
C SER A 131 1.47 -7.64 -0.42
N VAL A 132 0.19 -7.33 -0.58
CA VAL A 132 -0.89 -7.91 0.23
C VAL A 132 -2.00 -8.35 -0.71
N VAL A 133 -2.79 -9.31 -0.27
CA VAL A 133 -3.91 -9.82 -1.06
C VAL A 133 -5.22 -9.41 -0.39
N ILE A 134 -6.15 -8.92 -1.20
CA ILE A 134 -7.50 -8.61 -0.75
C ILE A 134 -8.49 -9.43 -1.56
N ASN A 135 -9.71 -9.55 -1.03
CA ASN A 135 -10.80 -10.22 -1.71
C ASN A 135 -11.88 -9.22 -2.05
N VAL A 136 -12.44 -9.33 -3.26
CA VAL A 136 -13.62 -8.58 -3.66
C VAL A 136 -14.74 -9.58 -3.78
N LEU A 137 -15.79 -9.40 -2.98
CA LEU A 137 -16.87 -10.36 -2.85
C LEU A 137 -18.17 -9.76 -3.36
N LYS A 138 -19.02 -10.62 -3.86
CA LYS A 138 -20.30 -10.20 -4.39
C LYS A 138 -21.33 -9.99 -3.27
#